data_72721a90eff86af0173f91cbf78c360d
#
_entry.id   72721a90eff86af0173f91cbf78c360d
#
_cell.length_a   1.000
_cell.length_b   1.000
_cell.length_c   1.000
_cell.angle_alpha   90.00
_cell.angle_beta   90.00
_cell.angle_gamma   90.00
#
_symmetry.space_group_name_H-M   'P 1'
#
loop_
_entity.id
_entity.type
_entity.pdbx_description
1 polymer ?
#
loop_
_entity_poly.entity_id
_entity_poly.type
_entity_poly.pdbx_seq_one_letter_code
_entity_poly.pdbx_strand_id
1 'polypeptide(L)'
;KPWFVAAKDVINNTLTIVQDTNHPLLMSKTVEAKQMHWVLEVAPKVGDKLMAQVRYRQQKQACTVVEASDEKVVVEFDNPQRAVTLGQSLVLYSGDYCLGGGFISFYK
;
A
#
# COMPACT_ATOMS: atom_id res chain seq x y z
N LYS A 1 24.62 6.09 4.59
CA LYS A 1 23.26 5.79 4.10
C LYS A 1 22.34 5.43 5.24
N PRO A 2 21.07 5.84 5.16
CA PRO A 2 20.12 5.39 6.15
C PRO A 2 19.87 3.88 6.04
N TRP A 3 19.52 3.27 7.14
CA TRP A 3 19.14 1.86 7.20
C TRP A 3 17.64 1.72 7.12
N PHE A 4 17.17 0.72 6.39
CA PHE A 4 15.76 0.42 6.26
C PHE A 4 15.48 -0.97 6.78
N VAL A 5 14.36 -1.13 7.49
CA VAL A 5 13.87 -2.45 7.88
C VAL A 5 13.15 -3.03 6.66
N ALA A 6 13.75 -4.03 6.02
CA ALA A 6 13.22 -4.63 4.80
C ALA A 6 12.21 -5.75 5.07
N ALA A 7 12.40 -6.48 6.17
CA ALA A 7 11.51 -7.57 6.54
C ALA A 7 11.43 -7.65 8.05
N LYS A 8 10.25 -7.97 8.56
CA LYS A 8 10.03 -8.17 9.99
C LYS A 8 9.40 -9.53 10.18
N ASP A 9 10.11 -10.42 10.84
CA ASP A 9 9.61 -11.75 11.18
C ASP A 9 9.06 -11.72 12.60
N VAL A 10 7.75 -11.62 12.72
CA VAL A 10 7.10 -11.55 14.03
C VAL A 10 7.19 -12.85 14.79
N ILE A 11 7.31 -13.98 14.10
CA ILE A 11 7.40 -15.29 14.76
C ILE A 11 8.74 -15.43 15.47
N ASN A 12 9.82 -15.09 14.77
CA ASN A 12 11.18 -15.20 15.29
C ASN A 12 11.70 -13.88 15.87
N ASN A 13 10.89 -12.82 15.78
CA ASN A 13 11.26 -11.48 16.22
C ASN A 13 12.57 -11.01 15.58
N THR A 14 12.73 -11.31 14.29
CA THR A 14 13.94 -11.00 13.53
C THR A 14 13.66 -9.87 12.57
N LEU A 15 14.63 -8.96 12.44
CA LEU A 15 14.57 -7.87 11.48
C LEU A 15 15.66 -8.02 10.45
N THR A 16 15.31 -7.82 9.18
CA THR A 16 16.28 -7.75 8.10
C THR A 16 16.50 -6.28 7.76
N ILE A 17 17.73 -5.83 7.76
CA ILE A 17 18.09 -4.44 7.52
C ILE A 17 18.94 -4.35 6.25
N VAL A 18 18.58 -3.45 5.35
CA VAL A 18 19.31 -3.20 4.10
C VAL A 18 19.57 -1.71 3.93
N GLN A 19 20.65 -1.38 3.23
CA GLN A 19 21.02 0.00 2.95
C GLN A 19 20.56 0.48 1.57
N ASP A 20 20.37 -0.45 0.64
CA ASP A 20 19.98 -0.13 -0.72
C ASP A 20 18.47 0.04 -0.81
N THR A 21 18.02 1.24 -1.16
CA THR A 21 16.60 1.56 -1.26
C THR A 21 15.90 0.82 -2.41
N ASN A 22 16.67 0.25 -3.33
CA ASN A 22 16.14 -0.53 -4.45
C ASN A 22 16.28 -2.03 -4.23
N HIS A 23 16.69 -2.44 -3.04
CA HIS A 23 16.83 -3.86 -2.72
C HIS A 23 15.47 -4.57 -2.83
N PRO A 24 15.39 -5.78 -3.42
CA PRO A 24 14.11 -6.48 -3.59
C PRO A 24 13.30 -6.66 -2.32
N LEU A 25 13.94 -6.80 -1.15
CA LEU A 25 13.23 -6.93 0.13
C LEU A 25 12.50 -5.66 0.54
N LEU A 26 12.82 -4.52 -0.08
CA LEU A 26 12.13 -3.25 0.17
C LEU A 26 10.96 -3.01 -0.78
N MET A 27 10.77 -3.90 -1.75
CA MET A 27 9.76 -3.71 -2.79
C MET A 27 8.54 -4.56 -2.50
N SER A 28 7.37 -3.97 -2.63
CA SER A 28 6.09 -4.66 -2.44
C SER A 28 5.13 -4.29 -3.55
N LYS A 29 4.39 -5.27 -4.01
CA LYS A 29 3.42 -5.10 -5.10
C LYS A 29 1.98 -5.15 -4.60
N THR A 30 1.72 -5.94 -3.56
CA THR A 30 0.40 -6.10 -2.96
C THR A 30 0.33 -5.36 -1.64
N VAL A 31 -0.72 -4.57 -1.45
CA VAL A 31 -0.91 -3.78 -0.23
C VAL A 31 -2.36 -3.91 0.23
N GLU A 32 -2.53 -4.25 1.51
CA GLU A 32 -3.83 -4.27 2.17
C GLU A 32 -3.93 -3.08 3.12
N ALA A 33 -5.06 -2.38 3.09
CA ALA A 33 -5.35 -1.31 4.04
C ALA A 33 -6.67 -1.59 4.73
N LYS A 34 -6.76 -1.24 6.00
CA LYS A 34 -7.94 -1.38 6.85
C LYS A 34 -8.38 -0.03 7.39
N GLN A 35 -9.51 -0.02 8.08
CA GLN A 35 -10.13 1.20 8.59
C GLN A 35 -10.34 2.21 7.47
N MET A 36 -10.81 1.70 6.33
CA MET A 36 -11.02 2.54 5.15
C MET A 36 -12.13 3.55 5.38
N HIS A 37 -11.87 4.77 4.93
CA HIS A 37 -12.87 5.81 4.85
C HIS A 37 -13.09 6.12 3.37
N TRP A 38 -14.30 5.84 2.87
CA TRP A 38 -14.67 6.08 1.48
C TRP A 38 -15.39 7.42 1.39
N VAL A 39 -14.86 8.34 0.59
CA VAL A 39 -15.36 9.72 0.50
C VAL A 39 -16.84 9.75 0.09
N LEU A 40 -17.23 8.90 -0.85
CA LEU A 40 -18.61 8.82 -1.33
C LEU A 40 -19.39 7.66 -0.70
N GLU A 41 -18.85 7.06 0.36
CA GLU A 41 -19.42 5.91 1.07
C GLU A 41 -19.62 4.69 0.18
N VAL A 42 -18.86 4.61 -0.91
CA VAL A 42 -18.91 3.48 -1.86
C VAL A 42 -17.51 2.96 -2.09
N ALA A 43 -17.31 1.67 -1.78
CA ALA A 43 -16.04 0.99 -2.05
C ALA A 43 -15.91 0.70 -3.56
N PRO A 44 -14.67 0.67 -4.09
CA PRO A 44 -14.46 0.25 -5.48
C PRO A 44 -14.76 -1.23 -5.65
N LYS A 45 -14.78 -1.69 -6.88
CA LYS A 45 -15.04 -3.08 -7.21
C LYS A 45 -13.75 -3.81 -7.56
N VAL A 46 -13.74 -5.10 -7.31
CA VAL A 46 -12.63 -5.97 -7.73
C VAL A 46 -12.42 -5.82 -9.23
N GLY A 47 -11.17 -5.62 -9.62
CA GLY A 47 -10.79 -5.40 -11.02
C GLY A 47 -10.71 -3.94 -11.43
N ASP A 48 -11.19 -3.02 -10.60
CA ASP A 48 -11.09 -1.60 -10.92
C ASP A 48 -9.63 -1.16 -11.01
N LYS A 49 -9.33 -0.37 -12.03
CA LYS A 49 -8.00 0.24 -12.22
C LYS A 49 -8.01 1.63 -11.59
N LEU A 50 -7.20 1.80 -10.58
CA LEU A 50 -7.14 3.04 -9.81
C LEU A 50 -5.71 3.54 -9.73
N MET A 51 -5.56 4.71 -9.13
CA MET A 51 -4.26 5.27 -8.76
C MET A 51 -4.17 5.30 -7.24
N ALA A 52 -2.97 5.14 -6.71
CA ALA A 52 -2.79 5.07 -5.26
C ALA A 52 -1.48 5.70 -4.83
N GLN A 53 -1.44 6.14 -3.57
CA GLN A 53 -0.24 6.59 -2.90
C GLN A 53 -0.10 5.81 -1.60
N VAL A 54 1.11 5.34 -1.31
CA VAL A 54 1.44 4.66 -0.04
C VAL A 54 2.18 5.59 0.91
N ARG A 55 2.49 6.80 0.50
CA ARG A 55 3.10 7.83 1.35
C ARG A 55 2.78 9.22 0.82
N TYR A 56 2.88 10.17 1.74
CA TYR A 56 2.66 11.58 1.45
C TYR A 56 3.68 12.08 0.41
N ARG A 57 3.21 12.86 -0.53
CA ARG A 57 4.00 13.46 -1.63
C ARG A 57 4.56 12.47 -2.64
N GLN A 58 4.17 11.21 -2.58
CA GLN A 58 4.49 10.27 -3.64
C GLN A 58 3.66 10.61 -4.88
N GLN A 59 4.21 10.39 -6.06
CA GLN A 59 3.39 10.41 -7.27
C GLN A 59 2.40 9.25 -7.22
N LYS A 60 1.18 9.48 -7.74
CA LYS A 60 0.18 8.44 -7.80
C LYS A 60 0.65 7.29 -8.67
N GLN A 61 0.45 6.08 -8.22
CA GLN A 61 0.88 4.85 -8.88
C GLN A 61 -0.31 4.02 -9.30
N ALA A 62 -0.24 3.45 -10.50
CA ALA A 62 -1.33 2.61 -11.01
C ALA A 62 -1.45 1.32 -10.23
N CYS A 63 -2.67 0.93 -9.94
CA CYS A 63 -2.96 -0.32 -9.22
C CYS A 63 -4.30 -0.89 -9.66
N THR A 64 -4.53 -2.15 -9.29
CA THR A 64 -5.78 -2.86 -9.54
C THR A 64 -6.37 -3.33 -8.22
N VAL A 65 -7.67 -3.15 -8.03
CA VAL A 65 -8.34 -3.63 -6.83
C VAL A 65 -8.48 -5.13 -6.89
N VAL A 66 -7.94 -5.83 -5.89
CA VAL A 66 -8.00 -7.27 -5.76
C VAL A 66 -9.12 -7.69 -4.83
N GLU A 67 -9.37 -6.90 -3.78
CA GLU A 67 -10.42 -7.13 -2.81
C GLU A 67 -10.88 -5.79 -2.25
N ALA A 68 -12.17 -5.63 -2.01
CA ALA A 68 -12.69 -4.38 -1.44
C ALA A 68 -13.96 -4.64 -0.64
N SER A 69 -14.08 -3.90 0.48
CA SER A 69 -15.26 -3.88 1.30
C SER A 69 -15.38 -2.48 1.92
N ASP A 70 -16.37 -2.27 2.78
CA ASP A 70 -16.55 -0.98 3.44
C ASP A 70 -15.36 -0.62 4.33
N GLU A 71 -14.65 -1.60 4.86
CA GLU A 71 -13.59 -1.38 5.85
C GLU A 71 -12.20 -1.74 5.37
N LYS A 72 -12.08 -2.47 4.24
CA LYS A 72 -10.80 -3.01 3.81
C LYS A 72 -10.67 -2.95 2.30
N VAL A 73 -9.44 -2.74 1.82
CA VAL A 73 -9.11 -2.85 0.40
C VAL A 73 -7.77 -3.56 0.25
N VAL A 74 -7.66 -4.38 -0.78
CA VAL A 74 -6.39 -4.96 -1.21
C VAL A 74 -6.16 -4.53 -2.64
N VAL A 75 -5.01 -3.95 -2.91
CA VAL A 75 -4.62 -3.53 -4.26
C VAL A 75 -3.31 -4.19 -4.67
N GLU A 76 -3.17 -4.43 -5.96
CA GLU A 76 -1.92 -4.87 -6.55
C GLU A 76 -1.42 -3.75 -7.46
N PHE A 77 -0.22 -3.25 -7.16
CA PHE A 77 0.38 -2.19 -7.98
C PHE A 77 0.93 -2.77 -9.28
N ASP A 78 0.85 -2.00 -10.35
CA ASP A 78 1.43 -2.39 -11.64
C ASP A 78 2.95 -2.51 -11.52
N ASN A 79 3.56 -1.61 -10.74
CA ASN A 79 4.99 -1.63 -10.46
C ASN A 79 5.21 -1.77 -8.95
N PRO A 80 6.21 -2.53 -8.51
CA PRO A 80 6.49 -2.65 -7.08
C PRO A 80 6.71 -1.29 -6.42
N GLN A 81 6.25 -1.17 -5.18
CA GLN A 81 6.37 0.05 -4.39
C GLN A 81 7.46 -0.12 -3.34
N ARG A 82 8.28 0.92 -3.19
CA ARG A 82 9.42 0.89 -2.29
C ARG A 82 9.01 1.22 -0.85
N ALA A 83 9.57 0.47 0.09
CA ALA A 83 9.49 0.76 1.52
C ALA A 83 8.08 0.99 2.04
N VAL A 84 7.15 0.12 1.63
CA VAL A 84 5.80 0.12 2.17
C VAL A 84 5.89 -0.29 3.65
N THR A 85 5.18 0.42 4.52
CA THR A 85 5.28 0.23 5.96
C THR A 85 3.90 0.10 6.59
N LEU A 86 3.76 -0.79 7.56
CA LEU A 86 2.53 -0.91 8.34
C LEU A 86 2.24 0.41 9.06
N GLY A 87 0.97 0.79 9.10
CA GLY A 87 0.53 2.02 9.73
C GLY A 87 0.60 3.26 8.85
N GLN A 88 1.29 3.21 7.72
CA GLN A 88 1.22 4.28 6.73
C GLN A 88 -0.15 4.29 6.06
N SER A 89 -0.53 5.44 5.52
CA SER A 89 -1.82 5.57 4.83
C SER A 89 -1.70 5.11 3.38
N LEU A 90 -2.71 4.35 2.95
CA LEU A 90 -2.96 4.09 1.52
C LEU A 90 -4.10 4.99 1.11
N VAL A 91 -3.90 5.80 0.07
CA VAL A 91 -4.94 6.69 -0.46
C VAL A 91 -5.18 6.31 -1.91
N LEU A 92 -6.46 6.17 -2.26
CA LEU A 92 -6.89 5.74 -3.59
C LEU A 92 -7.54 6.88 -4.34
N TYR A 93 -7.29 6.92 -5.65
CA TYR A 93 -7.79 7.96 -6.54
C TYR A 93 -8.36 7.36 -7.83
N SER A 94 -9.38 8.00 -8.36
CA SER A 94 -9.84 7.80 -9.73
C SER A 94 -9.57 9.09 -10.48
N GLY A 95 -8.52 9.09 -11.32
CA GLY A 95 -8.02 10.34 -11.90
C GLY A 95 -7.57 11.28 -10.81
N ASP A 96 -8.18 12.46 -10.75
CA ASP A 96 -7.87 13.48 -9.74
C ASP A 96 -8.77 13.40 -8.51
N TYR A 97 -9.73 12.49 -8.50
CA TYR A 97 -10.68 12.37 -7.39
C TYR A 97 -10.19 11.41 -6.35
N CYS A 98 -10.09 11.86 -5.10
CA CYS A 98 -9.77 10.98 -3.98
C CYS A 98 -11.00 10.12 -3.65
N LEU A 99 -10.82 8.80 -3.70
CA LEU A 99 -11.91 7.86 -3.40
C LEU A 99 -11.96 7.51 -1.92
N GLY A 100 -10.82 7.54 -1.24
CA GLY A 100 -10.74 7.18 0.16
C GLY A 100 -9.35 6.76 0.55
N GLY A 101 -9.20 6.42 1.83
CA GLY A 101 -7.93 5.99 2.37
C GLY A 101 -8.08 5.21 3.65
N GLY A 102 -7.04 4.53 4.04
CA GLY A 102 -6.98 3.75 5.27
C GLY A 102 -5.54 3.50 5.66
N PHE A 103 -5.34 2.64 6.66
CA PHE A 103 -4.02 2.34 7.19
C PHE A 103 -3.53 1.00 6.68
N ILE A 104 -2.30 0.97 6.19
CA ILE A 104 -1.68 -0.25 5.65
C ILE A 104 -1.55 -1.28 6.77
N SER A 105 -2.15 -2.45 6.57
CA SER A 105 -2.18 -3.55 7.54
C SER A 105 -1.41 -4.77 7.08
N PHE A 106 -1.08 -4.85 5.78
CA PHE A 106 -0.33 -5.95 5.22
C PHE A 106 0.26 -5.54 3.88
N TYR A 107 1.42 -6.08 3.55
CA TYR A 107 2.05 -5.89 2.24
C TYR A 107 2.96 -7.08 1.92
N LYS A 108 3.16 -7.31 0.61
CA LYS A 108 4.13 -8.31 0.15
C LYS A 108 4.57 -8.06 -1.29
#